data_dcbc3cc893412843b2f3c66712523b4a
#
_entry.id   dcbc3cc893412843b2f3c66712523b4a
#
_cell.length_a   1.000
_cell.length_b   1.000
_cell.length_c   1.000
_cell.angle_alpha   90.00
_cell.angle_beta   90.00
_cell.angle_gamma   90.00
#
_symmetry.space_group_name_H-M   'P 1'
#
loop_
_entity.id
_entity.type
_entity.pdbx_description
1 polymer ?
#
loop_
_entity_poly.entity_id
_entity_poly.type
_entity_poly.pdbx_seq_one_letter_code
_entity_poly.pdbx_strand_id
1 'polypeptide(L)'
;IFLTLAGSTSAGGCMNLYSDLIKYNMVDAIVATGASIIDMDFFEALGFKHYQGSQFQDDTELRKNYIDRIYDTYIDEEELQACDQTICDVANSLEPKAYTSREFIKELGKFLKNNAKKKGSLIETAFDNNVPIFCPAFTDSSAGFGLVMHQEQNPNKHITIDSIRELRELTEIKVKSKQSGLLM
;
A
#
# COMPACT_ATOMS: atom_id res chain seq x y z
N ILE A 1 -11.19 -10.05 -13.72
CA ILE A 1 -10.34 -8.95 -14.23
C ILE A 1 -9.32 -8.60 -13.17
N PHE A 2 -8.04 -8.53 -13.57
CA PHE A 2 -6.97 -7.98 -12.74
C PHE A 2 -6.80 -6.50 -13.04
N LEU A 3 -6.76 -5.65 -12.00
CA LEU A 3 -6.30 -4.27 -12.09
C LEU A 3 -4.82 -4.24 -11.70
N THR A 4 -3.97 -3.67 -12.54
CA THR A 4 -2.55 -3.47 -12.20
C THR A 4 -2.26 -1.99 -12.02
N LEU A 5 -1.60 -1.67 -10.92
CA LEU A 5 -1.27 -0.30 -10.53
C LEU A 5 0.23 -0.16 -10.34
N ALA A 6 0.81 0.85 -10.97
CA ALA A 6 2.21 1.19 -10.84
C ALA A 6 2.40 2.71 -10.80
N GLY A 7 3.52 3.14 -10.26
CA GLY A 7 3.85 4.56 -10.15
C GLY A 7 2.94 5.33 -9.20
N SER A 8 2.95 6.64 -9.33
CA SER A 8 2.29 7.58 -8.42
C SER A 8 0.89 7.99 -8.88
N THR A 9 0.16 7.13 -9.58
CA THR A 9 -1.18 7.44 -10.10
C THR A 9 -2.20 7.74 -9.00
N SER A 10 -1.99 7.19 -7.82
CA SER A 10 -2.79 7.51 -6.63
C SER A 10 -2.60 8.95 -6.16
N ALA A 11 -1.36 9.44 -6.06
CA ALA A 11 -1.08 10.84 -5.78
C ALA A 11 -1.64 11.76 -6.89
N GLY A 12 -1.67 11.28 -8.14
CA GLY A 12 -2.31 11.94 -9.27
C GLY A 12 -3.84 11.98 -9.23
N GLY A 13 -4.47 11.51 -8.13
CA GLY A 13 -5.92 11.61 -7.92
C GLY A 13 -6.75 10.42 -8.43
N CYS A 14 -6.12 9.34 -8.89
CA CYS A 14 -6.84 8.21 -9.49
C CYS A 14 -7.46 7.24 -8.46
N MET A 15 -7.19 7.38 -7.16
CA MET A 15 -7.63 6.41 -6.13
C MET A 15 -9.15 6.26 -6.05
N ASN A 16 -9.90 7.34 -6.20
CA ASN A 16 -11.36 7.26 -6.19
C ASN A 16 -11.88 6.40 -7.36
N LEU A 17 -11.25 6.52 -8.53
CA LEU A 17 -11.59 5.72 -9.70
C LEU A 17 -11.36 4.22 -9.42
N TYR A 18 -10.22 3.87 -8.83
CA TYR A 18 -9.89 2.49 -8.49
C TYR A 18 -10.84 1.93 -7.42
N SER A 19 -11.19 2.73 -6.43
CA SER A 19 -12.19 2.35 -5.41
C SER A 19 -13.57 2.14 -6.03
N ASP A 20 -13.96 2.93 -7.02
CA ASP A 20 -15.23 2.75 -7.71
C ASP A 20 -15.24 1.48 -8.58
N LEU A 21 -14.12 1.13 -9.24
CA LEU A 21 -14.00 -0.14 -9.95
C LEU A 21 -14.27 -1.35 -9.04
N ILE A 22 -13.85 -1.28 -7.78
CA ILE A 22 -14.15 -2.31 -6.77
C ILE A 22 -15.64 -2.28 -6.42
N LYS A 23 -16.17 -1.12 -6.04
CA LYS A 23 -17.58 -0.96 -5.59
C LYS A 23 -18.59 -1.41 -6.65
N TYR A 24 -18.27 -1.17 -7.92
CA TYR A 24 -19.10 -1.59 -9.05
C TYR A 24 -18.79 -3.01 -9.56
N ASN A 25 -17.98 -3.76 -8.81
CA ASN A 25 -17.66 -5.16 -9.12
C ASN A 25 -17.04 -5.36 -10.51
N MET A 26 -16.22 -4.39 -10.93
CA MET A 26 -15.56 -4.39 -12.24
C MET A 26 -14.17 -5.07 -12.22
N VAL A 27 -13.61 -5.28 -11.02
CA VAL A 27 -12.30 -5.94 -10.82
C VAL A 27 -12.40 -7.00 -9.74
N ASP A 28 -11.66 -8.10 -9.92
CA ASP A 28 -11.67 -9.26 -9.02
C ASP A 28 -10.41 -9.36 -8.17
N ALA A 29 -9.31 -8.76 -8.62
CA ALA A 29 -8.04 -8.71 -7.90
C ALA A 29 -7.22 -7.50 -8.35
N ILE A 30 -6.38 -7.01 -7.46
CA ILE A 30 -5.47 -5.90 -7.72
C ILE A 30 -4.03 -6.41 -7.54
N VAL A 31 -3.14 -6.03 -8.46
CA VAL A 31 -1.69 -6.22 -8.34
C VAL A 31 -1.05 -4.84 -8.41
N ALA A 32 -0.40 -4.42 -7.35
CA ALA A 32 0.09 -3.05 -7.22
C ALA A 32 1.53 -2.99 -6.72
N THR A 33 2.16 -1.84 -6.89
CA THR A 33 3.42 -1.52 -6.22
C THR A 33 3.18 -1.04 -4.80
N GLY A 34 4.17 -1.19 -3.93
CA GLY A 34 4.14 -0.66 -2.58
C GLY A 34 3.95 0.86 -2.55
N ALA A 35 4.60 1.57 -3.48
CA ALA A 35 4.43 3.01 -3.63
C ALA A 35 2.96 3.42 -3.83
N SER A 36 2.21 2.70 -4.69
CA SER A 36 0.80 3.02 -4.91
C SER A 36 -0.09 2.73 -3.70
N ILE A 37 0.16 1.62 -3.02
CA ILE A 37 -0.72 1.12 -1.94
C ILE A 37 -0.35 1.71 -0.59
N ILE A 38 0.95 1.78 -0.26
CA ILE A 38 1.40 2.21 1.05
C ILE A 38 1.72 3.70 1.07
N ASP A 39 2.66 4.14 0.21
CA ASP A 39 3.18 5.50 0.26
C ASP A 39 2.15 6.54 -0.23
N MET A 40 1.09 6.08 -0.92
CA MET A 40 0.01 6.94 -1.42
C MET A 40 -1.33 6.66 -0.72
N ASP A 41 -1.93 5.49 -0.92
CA ASP A 41 -3.29 5.21 -0.43
C ASP A 41 -3.38 5.08 1.09
N PHE A 42 -2.51 4.25 1.68
CA PHE A 42 -2.48 4.06 3.13
C PHE A 42 -2.06 5.34 3.86
N PHE A 43 -1.04 6.03 3.36
CA PHE A 43 -0.55 7.32 3.83
C PHE A 43 -1.69 8.36 3.89
N GLU A 44 -2.43 8.54 2.77
CA GLU A 44 -3.58 9.45 2.77
C GLU A 44 -4.73 8.99 3.66
N ALA A 45 -4.97 7.68 3.78
CA ALA A 45 -5.99 7.15 4.69
C ALA A 45 -5.68 7.47 6.16
N LEU A 46 -4.40 7.57 6.54
CA LEU A 46 -3.96 8.03 7.86
C LEU A 46 -4.22 9.53 8.08
N GLY A 47 -4.61 10.26 7.04
CA GLY A 47 -4.92 11.69 7.07
C GLY A 47 -3.78 12.59 6.65
N PHE A 48 -2.67 12.04 6.20
CA PHE A 48 -1.55 12.75 5.62
C PHE A 48 -1.87 13.21 4.20
N LYS A 49 -1.06 14.09 3.63
CA LYS A 49 -1.40 14.74 2.36
C LYS A 49 -0.22 14.76 1.39
N HIS A 50 -0.55 14.59 0.12
CA HIS A 50 0.33 14.95 -0.97
C HIS A 50 0.07 16.40 -1.39
N TYR A 51 1.12 17.11 -1.74
CA TYR A 51 1.04 18.51 -2.16
C TYR A 51 1.56 18.66 -3.60
N GLN A 52 0.91 19.49 -4.37
CA GLN A 52 1.42 19.84 -5.70
C GLN A 52 2.43 20.98 -5.57
N GLY A 53 3.61 20.76 -6.15
CA GLY A 53 4.69 21.73 -6.16
C GLY A 53 5.29 21.93 -7.56
N SER A 54 6.49 22.46 -7.62
CA SER A 54 7.24 22.63 -8.86
C SER A 54 8.19 21.46 -9.10
N GLN A 55 8.15 20.89 -10.30
CA GLN A 55 9.13 19.88 -10.72
C GLN A 55 10.58 20.43 -10.83
N PHE A 56 10.74 21.75 -10.86
CA PHE A 56 12.03 22.43 -11.00
C PHE A 56 12.57 22.99 -9.68
N GLN A 57 11.94 22.66 -8.55
CA GLN A 57 12.43 23.06 -7.24
C GLN A 57 13.77 22.38 -6.94
N ASP A 58 14.66 23.10 -6.25
CA ASP A 58 15.94 22.56 -5.80
C ASP A 58 15.71 21.53 -4.70
N ASP A 59 16.08 20.28 -4.96
CA ASP A 59 15.94 19.16 -4.03
C ASP A 59 16.80 19.34 -2.77
N THR A 60 17.90 20.12 -2.85
CA THR A 60 18.72 20.45 -1.66
C THR A 60 17.95 21.34 -0.69
N GLU A 61 17.16 22.27 -1.21
CA GLU A 61 16.30 23.15 -0.37
C GLU A 61 15.10 22.39 0.17
N LEU A 62 14.48 21.49 -0.63
CA LEU A 62 13.41 20.65 -0.16
C LEU A 62 13.87 19.75 0.99
N ARG A 63 15.01 19.07 0.84
CA ARG A 63 15.61 18.21 1.86
C ARG A 63 15.86 18.95 3.19
N LYS A 64 16.27 20.22 3.17
CA LYS A 64 16.47 21.03 4.40
C LYS A 64 15.17 21.23 5.17
N ASN A 65 14.05 21.14 4.47
CA ASN A 65 12.71 21.31 5.03
C ASN A 65 11.98 19.97 5.24
N TYR A 66 12.69 18.84 5.14
CA TYR A 66 12.12 17.48 5.27
C TYR A 66 10.96 17.24 4.27
N ILE A 67 11.16 17.65 3.02
CA ILE A 67 10.19 17.46 1.94
C ILE A 67 10.78 16.54 0.88
N ASP A 68 10.12 15.42 0.64
CA ASP A 68 10.39 14.54 -0.49
C ASP A 68 9.62 15.00 -1.73
N ARG A 69 10.21 14.79 -2.90
CA ARG A 69 9.61 15.16 -4.17
C ARG A 69 9.60 13.99 -5.14
N ILE A 70 8.41 13.72 -5.69
CA ILE A 70 8.22 12.81 -6.82
C ILE A 70 7.66 13.64 -7.97
N TYR A 71 8.51 14.08 -8.87
CA TYR A 71 8.21 14.99 -9.97
C TYR A 71 7.65 16.34 -9.44
N ASP A 72 6.34 16.57 -9.50
CA ASP A 72 5.64 17.74 -8.97
C ASP A 72 4.79 17.45 -7.72
N THR A 73 4.95 16.28 -7.15
CA THR A 73 4.28 15.87 -5.91
C THR A 73 5.24 15.95 -4.75
N TYR A 74 4.86 16.65 -3.70
CA TYR A 74 5.62 16.83 -2.47
C TYR A 74 5.01 16.01 -1.34
N ILE A 75 5.86 15.42 -0.53
CA ILE A 75 5.52 14.58 0.62
C ILE A 75 6.32 15.06 1.81
N ASP A 76 5.67 15.20 2.96
CA ASP A 76 6.33 15.48 4.23
C ASP A 76 7.01 14.20 4.73
N GLU A 77 8.33 14.26 4.92
CA GLU A 77 9.17 13.14 5.37
C GLU A 77 8.80 12.68 6.79
N GLU A 78 8.43 13.62 7.68
CA GLU A 78 8.02 13.27 9.06
C GLU A 78 6.67 12.52 9.06
N GLU A 79 5.75 12.92 8.18
CA GLU A 79 4.48 12.20 7.97
C GLU A 79 4.73 10.82 7.37
N LEU A 80 5.70 10.67 6.46
CA LEU A 80 6.09 9.38 5.88
C LEU A 80 6.67 8.45 6.95
N GLN A 81 7.54 8.95 7.82
CA GLN A 81 8.08 8.20 8.96
C GLN A 81 6.97 7.80 9.95
N ALA A 82 5.96 8.62 10.16
CA ALA A 82 4.80 8.28 10.97
C ALA A 82 3.94 7.17 10.31
N CYS A 83 3.91 7.13 8.98
CA CYS A 83 3.31 6.02 8.22
C CYS A 83 4.09 4.72 8.47
N ASP A 84 5.43 4.74 8.40
CA ASP A 84 6.30 3.59 8.68
C ASP A 84 6.08 3.05 10.10
N GLN A 85 6.01 3.96 11.09
CA GLN A 85 5.71 3.57 12.47
C GLN A 85 4.34 2.91 12.59
N THR A 86 3.34 3.39 11.86
CA THR A 86 2.00 2.79 11.86
C THR A 86 2.03 1.37 11.26
N ILE A 87 2.81 1.13 10.21
CA ILE A 87 3.04 -0.22 9.65
C ILE A 87 3.70 -1.13 10.70
N CYS A 88 4.73 -0.63 11.40
CA CYS A 88 5.39 -1.35 12.49
C CYS A 88 4.39 -1.73 13.59
N ASP A 89 3.55 -0.80 14.02
CA ASP A 89 2.56 -1.02 15.08
C ASP A 89 1.49 -2.06 14.68
N VAL A 90 1.03 -2.01 13.44
CA VAL A 90 0.13 -3.06 12.91
C VAL A 90 0.84 -4.41 12.92
N ALA A 91 2.08 -4.49 12.43
CA ALA A 91 2.86 -5.73 12.44
C ALA A 91 3.07 -6.27 13.87
N ASN A 92 3.34 -5.38 14.84
CA ASN A 92 3.49 -5.74 16.26
C ASN A 92 2.22 -6.33 16.87
N SER A 93 1.05 -5.99 16.34
CA SER A 93 -0.24 -6.50 16.81
C SER A 93 -0.60 -7.89 16.26
N LEU A 94 0.14 -8.38 15.27
CA LEU A 94 -0.16 -9.62 14.57
C LEU A 94 0.56 -10.82 15.19
N GLU A 95 0.01 -12.02 14.92
CA GLU A 95 0.68 -13.27 15.27
C GLU A 95 1.99 -13.43 14.48
N PRO A 96 3.12 -13.75 15.13
CA PRO A 96 4.40 -13.96 14.47
C PRO A 96 4.37 -15.19 13.55
N LYS A 97 4.23 -14.97 12.25
CA LYS A 97 4.26 -15.99 11.20
C LYS A 97 4.55 -15.37 9.84
N ALA A 98 4.67 -16.21 8.82
CA ALA A 98 4.78 -15.75 7.43
C ALA A 98 3.39 -15.32 6.90
N TYR A 99 3.29 -14.09 6.41
CA TYR A 99 2.14 -13.53 5.69
C TYR A 99 2.50 -13.33 4.23
N THR A 100 1.53 -13.47 3.32
CA THR A 100 1.69 -12.86 2.00
C THR A 100 1.45 -11.34 2.11
N SER A 101 1.88 -10.55 1.12
CA SER A 101 1.54 -9.12 1.12
C SER A 101 0.02 -8.92 1.11
N ARG A 102 -0.71 -9.75 0.38
CA ARG A 102 -2.17 -9.75 0.36
C ARG A 102 -2.79 -9.93 1.76
N GLU A 103 -2.26 -10.89 2.54
CA GLU A 103 -2.74 -11.12 3.91
C GLU A 103 -2.42 -9.92 4.80
N PHE A 104 -1.23 -9.35 4.69
CA PHE A 104 -0.84 -8.19 5.47
C PHE A 104 -1.64 -6.93 5.08
N ILE A 105 -1.82 -6.67 3.78
CA ILE A 105 -2.65 -5.56 3.28
C ILE A 105 -4.10 -5.70 3.77
N LYS A 106 -4.61 -6.93 3.88
CA LYS A 106 -5.93 -7.17 4.47
C LYS A 106 -6.00 -6.74 5.94
N GLU A 107 -4.95 -6.98 6.73
CA GLU A 107 -4.88 -6.48 8.11
C GLU A 107 -4.76 -4.95 8.17
N LEU A 108 -4.05 -4.32 7.20
CA LEU A 108 -4.05 -2.86 7.06
C LEU A 108 -5.47 -2.33 6.77
N GLY A 109 -6.22 -2.99 5.89
CA GLY A 109 -7.62 -2.64 5.61
C GLY A 109 -8.52 -2.73 6.85
N LYS A 110 -8.37 -3.79 7.63
CA LYS A 110 -9.05 -3.95 8.92
C LYS A 110 -8.67 -2.85 9.92
N PHE A 111 -7.40 -2.47 9.98
CA PHE A 111 -6.93 -1.35 10.79
C PHE A 111 -7.58 -0.04 10.35
N LEU A 112 -7.57 0.27 9.04
CA LEU A 112 -8.16 1.50 8.49
C LEU A 112 -9.66 1.62 8.74
N LYS A 113 -10.39 0.51 8.77
CA LYS A 113 -11.84 0.52 9.07
C LYS A 113 -12.17 1.28 10.36
N ASN A 114 -11.30 1.17 11.37
CA ASN A 114 -11.49 1.79 12.68
C ASN A 114 -10.65 3.06 12.89
N ASN A 115 -9.56 3.24 12.15
CA ASN A 115 -8.54 4.27 12.42
C ASN A 115 -8.35 5.27 11.28
N ALA A 116 -8.93 5.04 10.08
CA ALA A 116 -8.76 5.95 8.97
C ALA A 116 -9.34 7.33 9.27
N LYS A 117 -8.53 8.36 9.07
CA LYS A 117 -8.95 9.78 9.12
C LYS A 117 -9.60 10.22 7.81
N LYS A 118 -9.15 9.67 6.67
CA LYS A 118 -9.76 9.83 5.35
C LYS A 118 -10.39 8.50 4.95
N LYS A 119 -11.70 8.45 4.82
CA LYS A 119 -12.45 7.23 4.44
C LYS A 119 -12.46 7.00 2.93
N GLY A 120 -12.67 5.73 2.56
CA GLY A 120 -12.84 5.33 1.16
C GLY A 120 -11.53 5.16 0.41
N SER A 121 -10.42 4.91 1.11
CA SER A 121 -9.16 4.49 0.50
C SER A 121 -9.34 3.18 -0.29
N LEU A 122 -8.43 2.90 -1.20
CA LEU A 122 -8.44 1.67 -1.98
C LEU A 122 -8.32 0.44 -1.08
N ILE A 123 -7.41 0.48 -0.10
CA ILE A 123 -7.21 -0.61 0.86
C ILE A 123 -8.47 -0.86 1.70
N GLU A 124 -9.10 0.20 2.25
CA GLU A 124 -10.34 0.07 3.02
C GLU A 124 -11.47 -0.47 2.15
N THR A 125 -11.62 0.06 0.94
CA THR A 125 -12.65 -0.36 -0.02
C THR A 125 -12.46 -1.83 -0.45
N ALA A 126 -11.22 -2.24 -0.72
CA ALA A 126 -10.89 -3.61 -1.08
C ALA A 126 -11.18 -4.59 0.08
N PHE A 127 -10.86 -4.19 1.31
CA PHE A 127 -11.17 -4.97 2.50
C PHE A 127 -12.69 -5.17 2.66
N ASP A 128 -13.47 -4.11 2.55
CA ASP A 128 -14.93 -4.16 2.72
C ASP A 128 -15.65 -4.98 1.62
N ASN A 129 -15.09 -5.01 0.41
CA ASN A 129 -15.63 -5.77 -0.72
C ASN A 129 -14.94 -7.13 -0.93
N ASN A 130 -14.02 -7.51 -0.05
CA ASN A 130 -13.25 -8.76 -0.12
C ASN A 130 -12.51 -8.94 -1.47
N VAL A 131 -12.01 -7.85 -2.05
CA VAL A 131 -11.16 -7.87 -3.25
C VAL A 131 -9.69 -7.93 -2.80
N PRO A 132 -8.92 -8.96 -3.21
CA PRO A 132 -7.53 -9.10 -2.79
C PRO A 132 -6.63 -8.08 -3.48
N ILE A 133 -5.69 -7.51 -2.72
CA ILE A 133 -4.59 -6.69 -3.23
C ILE A 133 -3.28 -7.44 -3.02
N PHE A 134 -2.54 -7.65 -4.09
CA PHE A 134 -1.23 -8.28 -4.12
C PHE A 134 -0.16 -7.23 -4.38
N CYS A 135 0.94 -7.30 -3.66
CA CYS A 135 2.10 -6.43 -3.85
C CYS A 135 3.39 -7.27 -3.85
N PRO A 136 3.80 -7.84 -5.01
CA PRO A 136 4.92 -8.79 -5.07
C PRO A 136 6.26 -8.22 -4.58
N ALA A 137 6.48 -6.90 -4.71
CA ALA A 137 7.66 -6.20 -4.19
C ALA A 137 7.31 -5.36 -2.96
N PHE A 138 6.61 -5.95 -1.99
CA PHE A 138 6.02 -5.24 -0.84
C PHE A 138 7.04 -4.46 0.00
N THR A 139 8.27 -4.98 0.13
CA THR A 139 9.33 -4.33 0.90
C THR A 139 9.98 -3.15 0.19
N ASP A 140 9.67 -2.91 -1.09
CA ASP A 140 10.13 -1.77 -1.87
C ASP A 140 9.15 -0.58 -1.73
N SER A 141 8.92 -0.16 -0.48
CA SER A 141 8.03 0.94 -0.08
C SER A 141 8.24 1.26 1.41
N SER A 142 7.59 2.29 1.94
CA SER A 142 7.54 2.59 3.39
C SER A 142 7.22 1.36 4.24
N ALA A 143 6.39 0.44 3.76
CA ALA A 143 6.12 -0.80 4.48
C ALA A 143 7.38 -1.60 4.80
N GLY A 144 8.40 -1.55 3.92
CA GLY A 144 9.69 -2.19 4.16
C GLY A 144 10.38 -1.65 5.40
N PHE A 145 10.43 -0.34 5.56
CA PHE A 145 11.01 0.30 6.75
C PHE A 145 10.23 -0.03 8.02
N GLY A 146 8.90 0.05 7.98
CA GLY A 146 8.05 -0.34 9.11
C GLY A 146 8.25 -1.81 9.53
N LEU A 147 8.45 -2.72 8.57
CA LEU A 147 8.72 -4.13 8.86
C LEU A 147 10.14 -4.36 9.39
N VAL A 148 11.15 -3.59 8.95
CA VAL A 148 12.50 -3.62 9.54
C VAL A 148 12.44 -3.21 11.00
N MET A 149 11.77 -2.09 11.31
CA MET A 149 11.58 -1.63 12.71
C MET A 149 10.87 -2.70 13.55
N HIS A 150 9.85 -3.34 13.01
CA HIS A 150 9.15 -4.45 13.67
C HIS A 150 10.09 -5.61 14.00
N GLN A 151 10.93 -6.03 13.06
CA GLN A 151 11.87 -7.14 13.28
C GLN A 151 12.98 -6.79 14.27
N GLU A 152 13.49 -5.55 14.25
CA GLU A 152 14.46 -5.07 15.24
C GLU A 152 13.89 -5.07 16.66
N GLN A 153 12.63 -4.65 16.81
CA GLN A 153 11.93 -4.70 18.10
C GLN A 153 11.59 -6.12 18.56
N ASN A 154 11.45 -7.06 17.63
CA ASN A 154 11.01 -8.44 17.89
C ASN A 154 11.95 -9.47 17.26
N PRO A 155 13.24 -9.53 17.64
CA PRO A 155 14.26 -10.32 16.92
C PRO A 155 13.99 -11.83 16.89
N ASN A 156 13.24 -12.36 17.85
CA ASN A 156 12.97 -13.79 17.97
C ASN A 156 11.54 -14.20 17.54
N LYS A 157 10.62 -13.23 17.44
CA LYS A 157 9.21 -13.49 17.15
C LYS A 157 8.63 -12.34 16.34
N HIS A 158 8.76 -12.40 15.05
CA HIS A 158 8.26 -11.37 14.13
C HIS A 158 7.49 -11.97 12.95
N ILE A 159 6.78 -11.13 12.25
CA ILE A 159 6.19 -11.51 10.96
C ILE A 159 7.24 -11.47 9.84
N THR A 160 7.01 -12.24 8.79
CA THR A 160 7.77 -12.17 7.52
C THR A 160 6.81 -12.08 6.35
N ILE A 161 7.28 -11.56 5.23
CA ILE A 161 6.50 -11.54 3.98
C ILE A 161 6.96 -12.69 3.07
N ASP A 162 6.04 -13.61 2.76
CA ASP A 162 6.26 -14.78 1.90
C ASP A 162 5.83 -14.45 0.46
N SER A 163 6.73 -13.84 -0.29
CA SER A 163 6.51 -13.47 -1.69
C SER A 163 6.38 -14.70 -2.61
N ILE A 164 6.97 -15.84 -2.25
CA ILE A 164 6.85 -17.07 -3.04
C ILE A 164 5.44 -17.65 -2.94
N ARG A 165 4.89 -17.70 -1.72
CA ARG A 165 3.49 -18.13 -1.50
C ARG A 165 2.52 -17.21 -2.22
N GLU A 166 2.79 -15.91 -2.23
CA GLU A 166 2.00 -14.93 -2.95
C GLU A 166 2.01 -15.15 -4.47
N LEU A 167 3.18 -15.35 -5.07
CA LEU A 167 3.29 -15.63 -6.50
C LEU A 167 2.54 -16.92 -6.88
N ARG A 168 2.60 -17.95 -6.04
CA ARG A 168 1.83 -19.18 -6.22
C ARG A 168 0.33 -18.89 -6.18
N GLU A 169 -0.16 -18.10 -5.24
CA GLU A 169 -1.57 -17.74 -5.14
C GLU A 169 -2.06 -16.98 -6.38
N LEU A 170 -1.30 -15.98 -6.84
CA LEU A 170 -1.59 -15.26 -8.09
C LEU A 170 -1.65 -16.21 -9.31
N THR A 171 -0.71 -17.14 -9.38
CA THR A 171 -0.67 -18.16 -10.44
C THR A 171 -1.91 -19.07 -10.39
N GLU A 172 -2.31 -19.49 -9.19
CA GLU A 172 -3.51 -20.33 -9.01
C GLU A 172 -4.79 -19.61 -9.44
N ILE A 173 -4.94 -18.34 -9.15
CA ILE A 173 -6.09 -17.53 -9.62
C ILE A 173 -6.13 -17.55 -11.14
N LYS A 174 -4.98 -17.30 -11.80
CA LYS A 174 -4.90 -17.31 -13.26
C LYS A 174 -5.22 -18.67 -13.86
N VAL A 175 -4.68 -19.74 -13.30
CA VAL A 175 -4.87 -21.12 -13.81
C VAL A 175 -6.32 -21.59 -13.63
N LYS A 176 -6.96 -21.24 -12.51
CA LYS A 176 -8.35 -21.62 -12.21
C LYS A 176 -9.38 -20.77 -12.97
N SER A 177 -9.00 -19.62 -13.48
CA SER A 177 -9.90 -18.73 -14.22
C SER A 177 -10.16 -19.27 -15.64
N LYS A 178 -11.43 -19.39 -16.04
CA LYS A 178 -11.81 -19.75 -17.41
C LYS A 178 -11.42 -18.68 -18.42
N GLN A 179 -11.60 -17.42 -18.03
CA GLN A 179 -11.19 -16.25 -18.81
C GLN A 179 -10.62 -15.23 -17.84
N SER A 180 -9.64 -14.46 -18.27
CA SER A 180 -9.07 -13.36 -17.49
C SER A 180 -8.80 -12.16 -18.38
N GLY A 181 -9.03 -10.97 -17.82
CA GLY A 181 -8.68 -9.68 -18.42
C GLY A 181 -7.68 -8.95 -17.55
N LEU A 182 -6.92 -8.07 -18.16
CA LEU A 182 -5.96 -7.20 -17.51
C LEU A 182 -6.32 -5.75 -17.82
N LEU A 183 -6.46 -4.94 -16.78
CA LEU A 183 -6.61 -3.49 -16.86
C LEU A 183 -5.33 -2.86 -16.29
N MET A 184 -4.67 -2.01 -17.14
CA MET A 184 -3.39 -1.36 -16.80
C MET A 184 -3.50 0.14 -16.99
#